data_1f3ac68af0385968cf3acc8a62b265b9
#
_entry.id   1f3ac68af0385968cf3acc8a62b265b9
#
_cell.length_a   1.000
_cell.length_b   1.000
_cell.length_c   1.000
_cell.angle_alpha   90.00
_cell.angle_beta   90.00
_cell.angle_gamma   90.00
#
_symmetry.space_group_name_H-M   'P 1'
#
loop_
_entity.id
_entity.type
_entity.pdbx_description
1 polymer ?
#
loop_
_entity_poly.entity_id
_entity_poly.type
_entity_poly.pdbx_seq_one_letter_code
_entity_poly.pdbx_strand_id
1 'polypeptide(L)'
;INKFSGGRQFITCNRCERGAGGQKNKDNIPNLFEYKSKLLFDRETLDEKEAVRGTVGIPRVLNMYENYPFWAEFFKALKFRVVLSPESTRKIYELGIESIPSESECYPAKLAHGHVMWLLQQGVRFIFYPCIPYERQEFKDATNHYNCPIVTSYAENIKNNIDELKNPDIFFMSPFLSLTNLNVVTKRLVEEFGKEFNIPADEIRRAAQIGWDEMESVRRKVQQKGEETLKYLEQTGGHGIVLAGRPYHIDPEINHGIPELITSYGIAVLTEDSVSHLAKLERPLLVVDQWMYHSRLYAAADYVKQRDDLDLIQLNSFGCGLDAVTTDQVYDILEDSGKIYTCLKIDEVNNLGAARIRVRSLLSAIKVRKQSGMKRTILSSKYERVLFTKEMRDNYTILAPQMSPIHFAIVEPVIRSCGYNIVLLDNDGKKAVDVGLQYVNNDACYPSLMVVGQIMEAVLSGKYDLSKTAVMITQTGGGCRASNYIGFIRRALRKAGYPHIPVLSLNLVGLEK
;
A
#
# COMPACT_ATOMS: atom_id res chain seq x y z
N ILE A 1 21.37 -7.36 -38.38
CA ILE A 1 20.28 -7.17 -39.37
C ILE A 1 20.88 -7.53 -40.74
N ASN A 2 20.42 -8.59 -41.35
CA ASN A 2 20.80 -8.97 -42.70
C ASN A 2 19.83 -8.32 -43.70
N LYS A 3 20.39 -7.52 -44.63
CA LYS A 3 19.61 -6.88 -45.69
C LYS A 3 19.85 -7.65 -46.99
N PHE A 4 18.78 -8.02 -47.69
CA PHE A 4 18.82 -8.72 -48.95
C PHE A 4 18.38 -7.82 -50.11
N SER A 5 18.85 -8.14 -51.34
CA SER A 5 18.39 -7.49 -52.54
C SER A 5 16.87 -7.66 -52.68
N GLY A 6 16.14 -6.58 -52.80
CA GLY A 6 14.66 -6.55 -52.80
C GLY A 6 14.04 -5.99 -51.50
N GLY A 7 14.84 -5.33 -50.64
CA GLY A 7 14.34 -4.59 -49.46
C GLY A 7 13.94 -5.47 -48.27
N ARG A 8 14.08 -6.79 -48.37
CA ARG A 8 13.80 -7.70 -47.22
C ARG A 8 14.90 -7.61 -46.17
N GLN A 9 14.50 -7.48 -44.93
CA GLN A 9 15.42 -7.44 -43.79
C GLN A 9 15.07 -8.59 -42.86
N PHE A 10 16.09 -9.34 -42.43
CA PHE A 10 15.94 -10.38 -41.42
C PHE A 10 16.88 -10.08 -40.24
N ILE A 11 16.36 -10.24 -39.04
CA ILE A 11 17.13 -10.15 -37.81
C ILE A 11 17.34 -11.60 -37.35
N THR A 12 18.58 -12.08 -37.46
CA THR A 12 18.96 -13.42 -36.98
C THR A 12 19.60 -13.30 -35.60
N CYS A 13 19.47 -14.36 -34.81
CA CYS A 13 20.00 -14.44 -33.44
C CYS A 13 19.49 -13.33 -32.50
N ASN A 14 18.34 -12.76 -32.79
CA ASN A 14 17.76 -11.71 -31.98
C ASN A 14 16.98 -12.31 -30.80
N ARG A 15 17.40 -11.95 -29.58
CA ARG A 15 16.70 -12.30 -28.33
C ARG A 15 15.65 -11.26 -27.93
N CYS A 16 15.44 -10.23 -28.74
CA CYS A 16 14.43 -9.21 -28.55
C CYS A 16 13.11 -9.67 -29.20
N GLU A 17 12.04 -9.72 -28.43
CA GLU A 17 10.71 -10.18 -28.89
C GLU A 17 10.17 -9.37 -30.08
N ARG A 18 10.43 -8.05 -30.14
CA ARG A 18 10.08 -7.21 -31.31
C ARG A 18 10.76 -7.67 -32.59
N GLY A 19 12.01 -8.11 -32.50
CA GLY A 19 12.78 -8.56 -33.65
C GLY A 19 12.53 -10.04 -34.01
N ALA A 20 12.02 -10.83 -33.07
CA ALA A 20 11.63 -12.23 -33.30
C ALA A 20 10.26 -12.39 -33.96
N GLY A 21 9.57 -11.29 -34.29
CA GLY A 21 8.27 -11.35 -34.96
C GLY A 21 7.13 -11.81 -34.06
N GLY A 22 7.27 -11.65 -32.77
CA GLY A 22 6.21 -11.92 -31.80
C GLY A 22 4.94 -11.17 -32.22
N GLN A 23 3.91 -11.89 -32.59
CA GLN A 23 2.60 -11.33 -32.90
C GLN A 23 2.11 -10.65 -31.62
N LYS A 24 1.70 -9.38 -31.69
CA LYS A 24 0.82 -8.81 -30.68
C LYS A 24 -0.42 -9.70 -30.67
N ASN A 25 -0.62 -10.44 -29.58
CA ASN A 25 -1.90 -11.11 -29.38
C ASN A 25 -2.97 -10.03 -29.47
N LYS A 26 -3.82 -10.14 -30.47
CA LYS A 26 -4.97 -9.25 -30.70
C LYS A 26 -6.19 -9.69 -29.86
N ASP A 27 -6.00 -10.71 -29.05
CA ASP A 27 -7.06 -11.19 -28.17
C ASP A 27 -7.31 -10.15 -27.07
N ASN A 28 -8.57 -9.94 -26.78
CA ASN A 28 -9.07 -8.97 -25.81
C ASN A 28 -8.77 -9.46 -24.38
N ILE A 29 -7.47 -9.56 -24.02
CA ILE A 29 -7.01 -10.03 -22.72
C ILE A 29 -7.47 -9.04 -21.63
N PRO A 30 -8.17 -9.48 -20.58
CA PRO A 30 -8.65 -8.59 -19.54
C PRO A 30 -7.52 -7.82 -18.86
N ASN A 31 -7.65 -6.48 -18.81
CA ASN A 31 -6.79 -5.56 -18.10
C ASN A 31 -7.65 -4.70 -17.16
N LEU A 32 -7.69 -5.06 -15.88
CA LEU A 32 -8.51 -4.34 -14.91
C LEU A 32 -7.91 -3.00 -14.49
N PHE A 33 -6.63 -2.74 -14.74
CA PHE A 33 -6.02 -1.42 -14.52
C PHE A 33 -6.65 -0.40 -15.47
N GLU A 34 -6.73 -0.71 -16.76
CA GLU A 34 -7.37 0.16 -17.74
C GLU A 34 -8.88 0.31 -17.45
N TYR A 35 -9.56 -0.78 -17.13
CA TYR A 35 -10.98 -0.76 -16.78
C TYR A 35 -11.27 0.13 -15.57
N LYS A 36 -10.51 -0.04 -14.49
CA LYS A 36 -10.68 0.73 -13.25
C LYS A 36 -10.32 2.21 -13.47
N SER A 37 -9.26 2.52 -14.20
CA SER A 37 -8.89 3.91 -14.54
C SER A 37 -10.03 4.64 -15.24
N LYS A 38 -10.63 4.03 -16.28
CA LYS A 38 -11.79 4.60 -16.98
C LYS A 38 -12.99 4.77 -16.05
N LEU A 39 -13.29 3.76 -15.25
CA LEU A 39 -14.42 3.78 -14.32
C LEU A 39 -14.31 4.88 -13.26
N LEU A 40 -13.10 5.18 -12.81
CA LEU A 40 -12.84 6.22 -11.82
C LEU A 40 -12.93 7.62 -12.42
N PHE A 41 -12.33 7.85 -13.57
CA PHE A 41 -12.01 9.21 -14.05
C PHE A 41 -12.80 9.65 -15.28
N ASP A 42 -13.40 8.73 -16.03
CA ASP A 42 -14.25 9.07 -17.18
C ASP A 42 -15.66 9.49 -16.68
N ARG A 43 -15.75 10.75 -16.23
CA ARG A 43 -16.93 11.31 -15.59
C ARG A 43 -17.29 12.66 -16.19
N GLU A 44 -18.58 12.85 -16.41
CA GLU A 44 -19.13 14.12 -16.85
C GLU A 44 -19.10 15.16 -15.74
N THR A 45 -18.65 16.35 -16.06
CA THR A 45 -18.71 17.52 -15.18
C THR A 45 -19.81 18.48 -15.65
N LEU A 46 -20.22 19.39 -14.76
CA LEU A 46 -21.21 20.42 -15.11
C LEU A 46 -20.63 21.44 -16.09
N ASP A 47 -21.48 21.96 -16.96
CA ASP A 47 -21.17 23.14 -17.77
C ASP A 47 -21.08 24.39 -16.88
N GLU A 48 -20.39 25.44 -17.40
CA GLU A 48 -20.21 26.70 -16.66
C GLU A 48 -21.52 27.36 -16.26
N LYS A 49 -22.58 27.21 -17.09
CA LYS A 49 -23.92 27.78 -16.82
C LYS A 49 -24.63 27.02 -15.69
N GLU A 50 -24.38 25.75 -15.53
CA GLU A 50 -24.97 24.89 -14.50
C GLU A 50 -24.22 24.96 -13.18
N ALA A 51 -22.94 25.34 -13.22
CA ALA A 51 -22.05 25.44 -12.10
C ALA A 51 -22.20 26.75 -11.34
N VAL A 52 -23.35 26.98 -10.76
CA VAL A 52 -23.70 28.25 -10.08
C VAL A 52 -22.81 28.60 -8.89
N ARG A 53 -22.04 27.63 -8.37
CA ARG A 53 -21.08 27.84 -7.29
C ARG A 53 -19.61 27.93 -7.77
N GLY A 54 -19.41 27.97 -9.08
CA GLY A 54 -18.09 28.12 -9.68
C GLY A 54 -17.38 26.78 -9.90
N THR A 55 -16.05 26.86 -9.99
CA THR A 55 -15.19 25.72 -10.37
C THR A 55 -14.32 25.29 -9.20
N VAL A 56 -14.22 23.97 -8.99
CA VAL A 56 -13.28 23.35 -8.06
C VAL A 56 -12.28 22.49 -8.82
N GLY A 57 -10.99 22.67 -8.52
CA GLY A 57 -9.92 21.81 -9.01
C GLY A 57 -9.65 20.65 -8.06
N ILE A 58 -9.51 19.46 -8.61
CA ILE A 58 -9.11 18.26 -7.84
C ILE A 58 -7.84 17.70 -8.48
N PRO A 59 -6.73 17.58 -7.73
CA PRO A 59 -5.52 16.93 -8.24
C PRO A 59 -5.75 15.42 -8.33
N ARG A 60 -5.41 14.81 -9.48
CA ARG A 60 -5.52 13.36 -9.72
C ARG A 60 -4.32 12.63 -9.11
N VAL A 61 -4.29 12.50 -7.79
CA VAL A 61 -3.13 12.00 -7.05
C VAL A 61 -3.54 11.11 -5.87
N LEU A 62 -2.63 10.27 -5.44
CA LEU A 62 -2.73 9.45 -4.22
C LEU A 62 -4.11 8.80 -4.05
N ASN A 63 -4.88 9.18 -3.02
CA ASN A 63 -6.20 8.60 -2.74
C ASN A 63 -7.31 9.02 -3.71
N MET A 64 -7.08 9.96 -4.60
CA MET A 64 -8.03 10.23 -5.66
C MET A 64 -8.22 9.03 -6.60
N TYR A 65 -7.22 8.14 -6.68
CA TYR A 65 -7.34 6.84 -7.36
C TYR A 65 -8.25 5.82 -6.66
N GLU A 66 -8.86 6.20 -5.54
CA GLU A 66 -9.92 5.45 -4.86
C GLU A 66 -11.17 6.33 -4.66
N ASN A 67 -10.97 7.56 -4.16
CA ASN A 67 -12.03 8.39 -3.60
C ASN A 67 -12.60 9.42 -4.58
N TYR A 68 -12.00 9.60 -5.77
CA TYR A 68 -12.47 10.58 -6.75
C TYR A 68 -13.95 10.43 -7.14
N PRO A 69 -14.52 9.22 -7.29
CA PRO A 69 -15.96 9.07 -7.56
C PRO A 69 -16.85 9.73 -6.52
N PHE A 70 -16.48 9.68 -5.24
CA PHE A 70 -17.19 10.40 -4.18
C PHE A 70 -17.14 11.91 -4.40
N TRP A 71 -15.96 12.45 -4.62
CA TRP A 71 -15.76 13.90 -4.75
C TRP A 71 -16.37 14.46 -6.02
N ALA A 72 -16.28 13.77 -7.14
CA ALA A 72 -16.88 14.19 -8.40
C ALA A 72 -18.39 14.38 -8.27
N GLU A 73 -19.09 13.38 -7.73
CA GLU A 73 -20.53 13.44 -7.57
C GLU A 73 -20.96 14.37 -6.42
N PHE A 74 -20.18 14.45 -5.33
CA PHE A 74 -20.41 15.40 -4.24
C PHE A 74 -20.41 16.85 -4.73
N PHE A 75 -19.35 17.25 -5.45
CA PHE A 75 -19.24 18.61 -5.97
C PHE A 75 -20.27 18.91 -7.07
N LYS A 76 -20.53 17.93 -7.94
CA LYS A 76 -21.59 18.04 -8.96
C LYS A 76 -22.97 18.26 -8.33
N ALA A 77 -23.30 17.50 -7.28
CA ALA A 77 -24.55 17.68 -6.54
C ALA A 77 -24.65 19.05 -5.86
N LEU A 78 -23.53 19.57 -5.38
CA LEU A 78 -23.42 20.93 -4.83
C LEU A 78 -23.30 22.02 -5.91
N LYS A 79 -23.48 21.70 -7.20
CA LYS A 79 -23.43 22.66 -8.31
C LYS A 79 -22.07 23.36 -8.49
N PHE A 80 -20.97 22.66 -8.21
CA PHE A 80 -19.64 23.04 -8.64
C PHE A 80 -19.27 22.31 -9.93
N ARG A 81 -18.57 22.98 -10.83
CA ARG A 81 -17.87 22.35 -11.96
C ARG A 81 -16.55 21.76 -11.45
N VAL A 82 -16.34 20.47 -11.66
CA VAL A 82 -15.09 19.83 -11.28
C VAL A 82 -14.11 19.90 -12.44
N VAL A 83 -12.91 20.41 -12.17
CA VAL A 83 -11.74 20.33 -13.05
C VAL A 83 -10.74 19.35 -12.43
N LEU A 84 -10.68 18.15 -12.99
CA LEU A 84 -9.70 17.14 -12.61
C LEU A 84 -8.39 17.41 -13.36
N SER A 85 -7.24 17.35 -12.68
CA SER A 85 -5.97 17.37 -13.38
C SER A 85 -5.79 16.13 -14.27
N PRO A 86 -5.03 16.21 -15.37
CA PRO A 86 -4.95 15.12 -16.34
C PRO A 86 -4.25 13.88 -15.78
N GLU A 87 -4.13 12.85 -16.59
CA GLU A 87 -3.29 11.69 -16.29
C GLU A 87 -1.83 12.12 -16.08
N SER A 88 -1.15 11.50 -15.14
CA SER A 88 0.24 11.83 -14.84
C SER A 88 1.16 11.57 -16.03
N THR A 89 2.11 12.46 -16.18
CA THR A 89 3.17 12.35 -17.18
C THR A 89 4.46 12.96 -16.62
N ARG A 90 5.59 12.66 -17.23
CA ARG A 90 6.85 13.31 -16.88
C ARG A 90 6.76 14.86 -16.91
N LYS A 91 5.97 15.43 -17.83
CA LYS A 91 5.75 16.88 -17.91
C LYS A 91 4.98 17.41 -16.69
N ILE A 92 3.99 16.67 -16.21
CA ILE A 92 3.26 17.02 -14.96
C ILE A 92 4.23 17.01 -13.78
N TYR A 93 5.07 15.97 -13.65
CA TYR A 93 6.09 15.92 -12.61
C TYR A 93 7.01 17.14 -12.62
N GLU A 94 7.50 17.51 -13.80
CA GLU A 94 8.42 18.64 -14.00
C GLU A 94 7.81 19.99 -13.60
N LEU A 95 6.48 20.16 -13.69
CA LEU A 95 5.82 21.39 -13.24
C LEU A 95 5.94 21.64 -11.73
N GLY A 96 6.08 20.59 -10.95
CA GLY A 96 6.11 20.70 -9.49
C GLY A 96 7.47 20.48 -8.84
N ILE A 97 8.50 20.18 -9.63
CA ILE A 97 9.79 19.69 -9.11
C ILE A 97 10.46 20.65 -8.13
N GLU A 98 10.34 21.97 -8.34
CA GLU A 98 10.98 22.99 -7.51
C GLU A 98 10.35 23.12 -6.12
N SER A 99 9.10 22.67 -5.96
CA SER A 99 8.36 22.73 -4.70
C SER A 99 8.46 21.44 -3.87
N ILE A 100 9.14 20.39 -4.38
CA ILE A 100 9.31 19.12 -3.66
C ILE A 100 10.34 19.32 -2.53
N PRO A 101 9.94 19.16 -1.25
CA PRO A 101 10.81 19.50 -0.13
C PRO A 101 11.89 18.46 0.15
N SER A 102 11.75 17.23 -0.32
CA SER A 102 12.68 16.13 -0.03
C SER A 102 12.77 15.10 -1.15
N GLU A 103 13.98 14.71 -1.47
CA GLU A 103 14.28 13.61 -2.39
C GLU A 103 13.76 12.25 -1.87
N SER A 104 13.60 12.09 -0.54
CA SER A 104 13.17 10.84 0.09
C SER A 104 11.66 10.58 -0.01
N GLU A 105 10.89 11.51 -0.54
CA GLU A 105 9.46 11.32 -0.74
C GLU A 105 9.18 10.34 -1.88
N CYS A 106 8.11 9.54 -1.75
CA CYS A 106 7.76 8.59 -2.79
C CYS A 106 7.29 9.31 -4.07
N TYR A 107 7.58 8.72 -5.22
CA TYR A 107 7.24 9.30 -6.52
C TYR A 107 5.75 9.69 -6.67
N PRO A 108 4.78 8.88 -6.22
CA PRO A 108 3.37 9.29 -6.24
C PRO A 108 3.05 10.57 -5.46
N ALA A 109 3.79 10.84 -4.37
CA ALA A 109 3.65 12.09 -3.62
C ALA A 109 4.28 13.27 -4.37
N LYS A 110 5.46 13.09 -4.96
CA LYS A 110 6.13 14.12 -5.77
C LYS A 110 5.27 14.58 -6.94
N LEU A 111 4.53 13.66 -7.58
CA LEU A 111 3.58 13.99 -8.65
C LEU A 111 2.49 14.97 -8.21
N ALA A 112 2.09 14.94 -6.93
CA ALA A 112 1.03 15.82 -6.43
C ALA A 112 1.35 17.32 -6.59
N HIS A 113 2.62 17.69 -6.45
CA HIS A 113 3.08 19.07 -6.70
C HIS A 113 2.76 19.51 -8.13
N GLY A 114 3.13 18.70 -9.12
CA GLY A 114 2.87 18.98 -10.52
C GLY A 114 1.39 19.05 -10.87
N HIS A 115 0.56 18.21 -10.29
CA HIS A 115 -0.89 18.25 -10.51
C HIS A 115 -1.53 19.52 -9.95
N VAL A 116 -1.11 19.99 -8.78
CA VAL A 116 -1.58 21.26 -8.21
C VAL A 116 -1.10 22.42 -9.06
N MET A 117 0.17 22.45 -9.46
CA MET A 117 0.71 23.47 -10.36
C MET A 117 -0.04 23.52 -11.69
N TRP A 118 -0.37 22.37 -12.27
CA TRP A 118 -1.19 22.32 -13.49
C TRP A 118 -2.56 22.96 -13.29
N LEU A 119 -3.27 22.66 -12.20
CA LEU A 119 -4.57 23.27 -11.90
C LEU A 119 -4.47 24.81 -11.79
N LEU A 120 -3.42 25.32 -11.15
CA LEU A 120 -3.15 26.76 -11.05
C LEU A 120 -2.91 27.38 -12.41
N GLN A 121 -2.15 26.72 -13.30
CA GLN A 121 -1.93 27.15 -14.68
C GLN A 121 -3.20 27.18 -15.53
N GLN A 122 -4.19 26.32 -15.22
CA GLN A 122 -5.53 26.39 -15.85
C GLN A 122 -6.41 27.52 -15.30
N GLY A 123 -5.90 28.34 -14.39
CA GLY A 123 -6.64 29.45 -13.80
C GLY A 123 -7.64 29.02 -12.72
N VAL A 124 -7.56 27.79 -12.23
CA VAL A 124 -8.41 27.32 -11.13
C VAL A 124 -8.04 28.05 -9.84
N ARG A 125 -9.04 28.66 -9.17
CA ARG A 125 -8.84 29.44 -7.95
C ARG A 125 -9.27 28.72 -6.68
N PHE A 126 -10.15 27.74 -6.78
CA PHE A 126 -10.52 26.86 -5.66
C PHE A 126 -9.99 25.45 -5.94
N ILE A 127 -9.07 24.99 -5.10
CA ILE A 127 -8.49 23.63 -5.18
C ILE A 127 -8.89 22.87 -3.92
N PHE A 128 -9.43 21.67 -4.10
CA PHE A 128 -9.80 20.77 -3.02
C PHE A 128 -8.90 19.56 -3.00
N TYR A 129 -8.15 19.40 -1.91
CA TYR A 129 -7.27 18.25 -1.68
C TYR A 129 -7.32 17.82 -0.21
N PRO A 130 -8.22 16.91 0.19
CA PRO A 130 -8.41 16.55 1.60
C PRO A 130 -7.29 15.67 2.14
N CYS A 131 -7.03 15.81 3.43
CA CYS A 131 -6.22 14.90 4.23
C CYS A 131 -7.09 13.75 4.75
N ILE A 132 -6.76 12.50 4.43
CA ILE A 132 -7.59 11.33 4.76
C ILE A 132 -6.81 10.39 5.69
N PRO A 133 -6.90 10.52 7.03
CA PRO A 133 -6.24 9.61 7.95
C PRO A 133 -6.87 8.21 8.00
N TYR A 134 -8.18 8.11 7.82
CA TYR A 134 -8.92 6.84 7.90
C TYR A 134 -9.75 6.61 6.64
N GLU A 135 -9.56 5.44 6.05
CA GLU A 135 -10.43 4.94 4.99
C GLU A 135 -11.62 4.17 5.55
N ARG A 136 -12.52 3.72 4.68
CA ARG A 136 -13.58 2.81 5.06
C ARG A 136 -13.00 1.48 5.57
N GLN A 137 -13.54 0.97 6.67
CA GLN A 137 -13.15 -0.33 7.18
C GLN A 137 -13.76 -1.45 6.33
N GLU A 138 -12.99 -2.05 5.44
CA GLU A 138 -13.44 -3.18 4.61
C GLU A 138 -13.36 -4.51 5.36
N PHE A 139 -12.36 -4.67 6.21
CA PHE A 139 -12.10 -5.89 6.96
C PHE A 139 -12.36 -5.63 8.45
N LYS A 140 -13.46 -6.18 8.96
CA LYS A 140 -13.86 -5.98 10.37
C LYS A 140 -12.87 -6.55 11.38
N ASP A 141 -12.13 -7.58 10.96
CA ASP A 141 -11.15 -8.29 11.79
C ASP A 141 -9.75 -7.64 11.73
N ALA A 142 -9.54 -6.64 10.85
CA ALA A 142 -8.33 -5.86 10.84
C ALA A 142 -8.26 -4.96 12.08
N THR A 143 -7.05 -4.73 12.59
CA THR A 143 -6.84 -3.94 13.83
C THR A 143 -7.23 -2.48 13.64
N ASN A 144 -7.00 -1.94 12.43
CA ASN A 144 -7.36 -0.57 12.07
C ASN A 144 -7.48 -0.42 10.54
N HIS A 145 -7.78 0.79 10.07
CA HIS A 145 -7.99 1.12 8.64
C HIS A 145 -7.34 2.47 8.27
N TYR A 146 -6.12 2.70 8.78
CA TYR A 146 -5.34 3.90 8.48
C TYR A 146 -4.95 3.99 7.01
N ASN A 147 -4.74 5.23 6.56
CA ASN A 147 -3.91 5.50 5.39
C ASN A 147 -2.42 5.53 5.74
N CYS A 148 -1.57 5.55 4.73
CA CYS A 148 -0.15 5.83 4.94
C CYS A 148 0.04 7.30 5.38
N PRO A 149 1.11 7.64 6.11
CA PRO A 149 1.37 9.00 6.58
C PRO A 149 1.37 10.07 5.48
N ILE A 150 1.87 9.71 4.29
CA ILE A 150 1.86 10.62 3.12
C ILE A 150 0.43 10.98 2.74
N VAL A 151 -0.42 10.00 2.47
CA VAL A 151 -1.83 10.25 2.11
C VAL A 151 -2.57 11.01 3.20
N THR A 152 -2.24 10.73 4.46
CA THR A 152 -2.89 11.36 5.62
C THR A 152 -2.72 12.87 5.66
N SER A 153 -1.58 13.42 5.20
CA SER A 153 -1.25 14.83 5.44
C SER A 153 -0.54 15.55 4.29
N TYR A 154 -0.40 14.92 3.14
CA TYR A 154 0.41 15.49 2.05
C TYR A 154 -0.17 16.77 1.47
N ALA A 155 -1.49 16.98 1.55
CA ALA A 155 -2.11 18.24 1.18
C ALA A 155 -1.57 19.43 1.99
N GLU A 156 -1.25 19.23 3.28
CA GLU A 156 -0.60 20.27 4.11
C GLU A 156 0.86 20.50 3.68
N ASN A 157 1.56 19.46 3.25
CA ASN A 157 2.90 19.59 2.67
C ASN A 157 2.84 20.46 1.39
N ILE A 158 1.93 20.14 0.47
CA ILE A 158 1.68 20.93 -0.75
C ILE A 158 1.41 22.39 -0.43
N LYS A 159 0.48 22.66 0.49
CA LYS A 159 0.07 24.01 0.89
C LYS A 159 1.23 24.87 1.40
N ASN A 160 2.19 24.25 2.07
CA ASN A 160 3.32 24.95 2.67
C ASN A 160 4.52 25.11 1.72
N ASN A 161 4.61 24.31 0.65
CA ASN A 161 5.77 24.29 -0.25
C ASN A 161 5.50 24.86 -1.65
N ILE A 162 4.26 25.08 -2.05
CA ILE A 162 3.92 25.76 -3.31
C ILE A 162 3.65 27.22 -3.02
N ASP A 163 4.53 28.11 -3.50
CA ASP A 163 4.47 29.55 -3.22
C ASP A 163 3.22 30.21 -3.82
N GLU A 164 2.74 29.75 -4.97
CA GLU A 164 1.53 30.24 -5.64
C GLU A 164 0.28 30.08 -4.76
N LEU A 165 0.25 29.10 -3.87
CA LEU A 165 -0.86 28.89 -2.93
C LEU A 165 -0.93 29.93 -1.80
N LYS A 166 0.12 30.76 -1.65
CA LYS A 166 0.12 31.89 -0.71
C LYS A 166 -0.63 33.11 -1.24
N ASN A 167 -1.00 33.09 -2.54
CA ASN A 167 -1.80 34.16 -3.15
C ASN A 167 -3.22 34.16 -2.52
N PRO A 168 -3.68 35.31 -1.96
CA PRO A 168 -5.00 35.40 -1.33
C PRO A 168 -6.19 35.13 -2.27
N ASP A 169 -5.98 35.23 -3.58
CA ASP A 169 -7.02 34.92 -4.59
C ASP A 169 -7.17 33.41 -4.84
N ILE A 170 -6.32 32.57 -4.22
CA ILE A 170 -6.37 31.13 -4.35
C ILE A 170 -6.86 30.51 -3.05
N PHE A 171 -7.93 29.80 -3.13
CA PHE A 171 -8.50 29.04 -2.01
C PHE A 171 -8.09 27.57 -2.10
N PHE A 172 -7.09 27.16 -1.29
CA PHE A 172 -6.66 25.76 -1.17
C PHE A 172 -7.29 25.14 0.08
N MET A 173 -8.22 24.21 -0.11
CA MET A 173 -8.98 23.56 0.94
C MET A 173 -8.47 22.15 1.19
N SER A 174 -7.86 21.91 2.35
CA SER A 174 -7.21 20.65 2.77
C SER A 174 -7.78 20.10 4.09
N PRO A 175 -9.10 19.88 4.22
CA PRO A 175 -9.69 19.45 5.48
C PRO A 175 -9.26 18.03 5.85
N PHE A 176 -9.08 17.78 7.16
CA PHE A 176 -8.92 16.42 7.68
C PHE A 176 -10.27 15.72 7.75
N LEU A 177 -10.45 14.71 6.90
CA LEU A 177 -11.70 13.97 6.75
C LEU A 177 -11.46 12.47 6.99
N SER A 178 -12.38 11.85 7.71
CA SER A 178 -12.37 10.40 7.89
C SER A 178 -13.47 9.76 7.03
N LEU A 179 -13.07 8.83 6.17
CA LEU A 179 -13.98 8.05 5.35
C LEU A 179 -14.46 6.75 6.03
N THR A 180 -14.30 6.63 7.34
CA THR A 180 -14.71 5.43 8.10
C THR A 180 -16.14 5.00 7.77
N ASN A 181 -17.07 5.95 7.71
CA ASN A 181 -18.45 5.75 7.27
C ASN A 181 -19.08 7.09 6.85
N LEU A 182 -20.23 7.00 6.18
CA LEU A 182 -20.94 8.16 5.66
C LEU A 182 -21.27 9.20 6.74
N ASN A 183 -21.72 8.78 7.93
CA ASN A 183 -22.12 9.71 8.99
C ASN A 183 -20.92 10.54 9.49
N VAL A 184 -19.76 9.93 9.64
CA VAL A 184 -18.53 10.59 10.11
C VAL A 184 -18.07 11.62 9.09
N VAL A 185 -17.95 11.26 7.83
CA VAL A 185 -17.50 12.20 6.78
C VAL A 185 -18.52 13.31 6.57
N THR A 186 -19.81 13.00 6.56
CA THR A 186 -20.88 13.98 6.35
C THR A 186 -20.91 15.03 7.44
N LYS A 187 -20.75 14.64 8.72
CA LYS A 187 -20.67 15.58 9.83
C LYS A 187 -19.58 16.62 9.60
N ARG A 188 -18.39 16.17 9.22
CA ARG A 188 -17.26 17.07 8.99
C ARG A 188 -17.45 17.93 7.73
N LEU A 189 -18.02 17.36 6.65
CA LEU A 189 -18.34 18.14 5.45
C LEU A 189 -19.36 19.25 5.72
N VAL A 190 -20.36 19.00 6.56
CA VAL A 190 -21.32 20.06 6.99
C VAL A 190 -20.61 21.19 7.73
N GLU A 191 -19.66 20.87 8.61
CA GLU A 191 -18.86 21.87 9.32
C GLU A 191 -18.01 22.71 8.36
N GLU A 192 -17.29 22.07 7.45
CA GLU A 192 -16.35 22.72 6.52
C GLU A 192 -17.09 23.54 5.44
N PHE A 193 -18.00 22.91 4.71
CA PHE A 193 -18.69 23.57 3.59
C PHE A 193 -19.79 24.53 4.03
N GLY A 194 -20.43 24.27 5.18
CA GLY A 194 -21.40 25.20 5.77
C GLY A 194 -20.74 26.51 6.16
N LYS A 195 -19.54 26.45 6.72
CA LYS A 195 -18.77 27.63 7.14
C LYS A 195 -18.22 28.41 5.94
N GLU A 196 -17.59 27.73 5.00
CA GLU A 196 -16.85 28.39 3.91
C GLU A 196 -17.77 28.89 2.78
N PHE A 197 -18.82 28.14 2.44
CA PHE A 197 -19.69 28.44 1.30
C PHE A 197 -21.13 28.79 1.68
N ASN A 198 -21.46 28.81 2.97
CA ASN A 198 -22.81 29.01 3.48
C ASN A 198 -23.86 28.08 2.84
N ILE A 199 -23.45 26.80 2.60
CA ILE A 199 -24.34 25.79 2.01
C ILE A 199 -25.20 25.17 3.12
N PRO A 200 -26.54 25.02 2.89
CA PRO A 200 -27.40 24.37 3.87
C PRO A 200 -26.99 22.94 4.19
N ALA A 201 -27.03 22.58 5.46
CA ALA A 201 -26.56 21.26 5.93
C ALA A 201 -27.29 20.09 5.23
N ASP A 202 -28.58 20.25 4.91
CA ASP A 202 -29.33 19.19 4.22
C ASP A 202 -28.91 18.99 2.77
N GLU A 203 -28.46 20.06 2.11
CA GLU A 203 -27.90 19.98 0.77
C GLU A 203 -26.57 19.23 0.80
N ILE A 204 -25.68 19.54 1.77
CA ILE A 204 -24.41 18.86 1.96
C ILE A 204 -24.63 17.37 2.29
N ARG A 205 -25.60 17.05 3.15
CA ARG A 205 -25.93 15.65 3.47
C ARG A 205 -26.39 14.87 2.25
N ARG A 206 -27.26 15.45 1.43
CA ARG A 206 -27.71 14.81 0.17
C ARG A 206 -26.54 14.61 -0.81
N ALA A 207 -25.69 15.61 -0.98
CA ALA A 207 -24.52 15.50 -1.83
C ALA A 207 -23.54 14.43 -1.33
N ALA A 208 -23.30 14.36 -0.03
CA ALA A 208 -22.45 13.33 0.57
C ALA A 208 -23.02 11.91 0.38
N GLN A 209 -24.34 11.74 0.48
CA GLN A 209 -25.00 10.46 0.20
C GLN A 209 -24.80 10.05 -1.26
N ILE A 210 -25.02 10.96 -2.22
CA ILE A 210 -24.83 10.70 -3.65
C ILE A 210 -23.39 10.29 -3.94
N GLY A 211 -22.40 11.03 -3.41
CA GLY A 211 -21.00 10.69 -3.57
C GLY A 211 -20.65 9.33 -2.97
N TRP A 212 -21.18 9.02 -1.79
CA TRP A 212 -20.95 7.74 -1.13
C TRP A 212 -21.52 6.56 -1.92
N ASP A 213 -22.75 6.69 -2.41
CA ASP A 213 -23.42 5.67 -3.20
C ASP A 213 -22.66 5.38 -4.51
N GLU A 214 -22.12 6.42 -5.14
CA GLU A 214 -21.31 6.26 -6.35
C GLU A 214 -19.96 5.57 -6.06
N MET A 215 -19.27 5.94 -4.99
CA MET A 215 -18.04 5.26 -4.57
C MET A 215 -18.29 3.77 -4.32
N GLU A 216 -19.40 3.42 -3.66
CA GLU A 216 -19.81 2.03 -3.45
C GLU A 216 -20.21 1.32 -4.75
N SER A 217 -20.84 2.05 -5.69
CA SER A 217 -21.17 1.53 -7.03
C SER A 217 -19.92 1.17 -7.81
N VAL A 218 -18.92 2.06 -7.84
CA VAL A 218 -17.64 1.83 -8.50
C VAL A 218 -16.93 0.60 -7.92
N ARG A 219 -16.87 0.49 -6.60
CA ARG A 219 -16.28 -0.67 -5.93
C ARG A 219 -16.93 -1.99 -6.36
N ARG A 220 -18.27 -2.04 -6.34
CA ARG A 220 -19.01 -3.23 -6.77
C ARG A 220 -18.73 -3.58 -8.23
N LYS A 221 -18.64 -2.58 -9.12
CA LYS A 221 -18.32 -2.80 -10.54
C LYS A 221 -16.92 -3.39 -10.71
N VAL A 222 -15.93 -2.93 -9.94
CA VAL A 222 -14.56 -3.50 -9.97
C VAL A 222 -14.56 -4.94 -9.48
N GLN A 223 -15.26 -5.25 -8.39
CA GLN A 223 -15.40 -6.61 -7.85
C GLN A 223 -16.08 -7.53 -8.87
N GLN A 224 -17.20 -7.10 -9.44
CA GLN A 224 -17.91 -7.84 -10.48
C GLN A 224 -17.02 -8.12 -11.68
N LYS A 225 -16.24 -7.13 -12.14
CA LYS A 225 -15.30 -7.29 -13.24
C LYS A 225 -14.18 -8.28 -12.92
N GLY A 226 -13.74 -8.31 -11.66
CA GLY A 226 -12.82 -9.33 -11.15
C GLY A 226 -13.42 -10.73 -11.29
N GLU A 227 -14.65 -10.93 -10.81
CA GLU A 227 -15.34 -12.23 -10.90
C GLU A 227 -15.61 -12.67 -12.37
N GLU A 228 -15.96 -11.73 -13.24
CA GLU A 228 -16.07 -11.99 -14.68
C GLU A 228 -14.75 -12.46 -15.28
N THR A 229 -13.64 -11.83 -14.88
CA THR A 229 -12.29 -12.19 -15.32
C THR A 229 -11.89 -13.57 -14.81
N LEU A 230 -12.21 -13.91 -13.58
CA LEU A 230 -11.96 -15.25 -13.02
C LEU A 230 -12.73 -16.33 -13.80
N LYS A 231 -13.99 -16.09 -14.15
CA LYS A 231 -14.78 -16.97 -15.01
C LYS A 231 -14.17 -17.11 -16.41
N TYR A 232 -13.69 -16.01 -16.98
CA TYR A 232 -12.97 -16.03 -18.27
C TYR A 232 -11.73 -16.94 -18.19
N LEU A 233 -10.93 -16.87 -17.12
CA LEU A 233 -9.76 -17.72 -16.93
C LEU A 233 -10.16 -19.21 -16.84
N GLU A 234 -11.22 -19.53 -16.10
CA GLU A 234 -11.74 -20.91 -15.98
C GLU A 234 -12.21 -21.46 -17.34
N GLN A 235 -12.93 -20.66 -18.13
CA GLN A 235 -13.45 -21.05 -19.43
C GLN A 235 -12.37 -21.23 -20.49
N THR A 236 -11.32 -20.40 -20.44
CA THR A 236 -10.25 -20.41 -21.45
C THR A 236 -9.06 -21.29 -21.05
N GLY A 237 -9.00 -21.78 -19.81
CA GLY A 237 -7.80 -22.39 -19.26
C GLY A 237 -6.63 -21.41 -19.15
N GLY A 238 -6.93 -20.11 -19.16
CA GLY A 238 -5.97 -19.02 -19.10
C GLY A 238 -5.24 -18.89 -17.78
N HIS A 239 -4.40 -17.87 -17.68
CA HIS A 239 -3.69 -17.53 -16.44
C HIS A 239 -3.81 -16.04 -16.15
N GLY A 240 -3.95 -15.67 -14.88
CA GLY A 240 -4.06 -14.30 -14.43
C GLY A 240 -2.97 -13.93 -13.46
N ILE A 241 -2.63 -12.65 -13.44
CA ILE A 241 -1.78 -12.04 -12.43
C ILE A 241 -2.58 -10.99 -11.68
N VAL A 242 -2.67 -11.13 -10.37
CA VAL A 242 -3.11 -10.04 -9.51
C VAL A 242 -1.93 -9.10 -9.34
N LEU A 243 -1.99 -7.95 -10.03
CA LEU A 243 -1.01 -6.89 -9.91
C LEU A 243 -1.41 -6.02 -8.74
N ALA A 244 -0.88 -6.35 -7.57
CA ALA A 244 -1.28 -5.79 -6.30
C ALA A 244 -0.46 -4.54 -5.96
N GLY A 245 -1.11 -3.53 -5.40
CA GLY A 245 -0.43 -2.29 -5.04
C GLY A 245 -1.31 -1.33 -4.24
N ARG A 246 -0.99 -0.06 -4.34
CA ARG A 246 -1.79 1.04 -3.80
C ARG A 246 -2.74 1.55 -4.87
N PRO A 247 -3.82 2.26 -4.51
CA PRO A 247 -4.74 2.81 -5.50
C PRO A 247 -4.07 3.59 -6.64
N TYR A 248 -3.08 4.40 -6.32
CA TYR A 248 -2.35 5.22 -7.29
C TYR A 248 -1.47 4.43 -8.28
N HIS A 249 -1.23 3.13 -8.05
CA HIS A 249 -0.51 2.29 -9.01
C HIS A 249 -1.27 2.05 -10.32
N ILE A 250 -2.53 2.47 -10.39
CA ILE A 250 -3.30 2.47 -11.66
C ILE A 250 -2.77 3.52 -12.63
N ASP A 251 -2.13 4.58 -12.12
CA ASP A 251 -1.56 5.66 -12.94
C ASP A 251 -0.48 5.12 -13.88
N PRO A 252 -0.57 5.37 -15.21
CA PRO A 252 0.40 4.85 -16.18
C PRO A 252 1.83 5.37 -15.97
N GLU A 253 1.99 6.60 -15.48
CA GLU A 253 3.32 7.16 -15.17
C GLU A 253 3.94 6.43 -13.98
N ILE A 254 3.13 6.05 -12.99
CA ILE A 254 3.60 5.34 -11.79
C ILE A 254 3.88 3.87 -12.09
N ASN A 255 3.00 3.18 -12.84
CA ASN A 255 3.16 1.77 -13.13
C ASN A 255 4.03 1.47 -14.36
N HIS A 256 4.45 2.53 -15.10
CA HIS A 256 5.34 2.45 -16.26
C HIS A 256 4.89 1.48 -17.38
N GLY A 257 3.60 1.17 -17.50
CA GLY A 257 3.07 0.23 -18.48
C GLY A 257 3.31 -1.25 -18.14
N ILE A 258 3.48 -1.58 -16.86
CA ILE A 258 3.60 -2.97 -16.40
C ILE A 258 2.32 -3.79 -16.69
N PRO A 259 1.08 -3.27 -16.53
CA PRO A 259 -0.13 -3.99 -16.90
C PRO A 259 -0.14 -4.41 -18.38
N GLU A 260 0.23 -3.49 -19.29
CA GLU A 260 0.33 -3.73 -20.74
C GLU A 260 1.43 -4.74 -21.07
N LEU A 261 2.55 -4.67 -20.34
CA LEU A 261 3.61 -5.67 -20.48
C LEU A 261 3.10 -7.08 -20.14
N ILE A 262 2.35 -7.24 -19.05
CA ILE A 262 1.81 -8.53 -18.61
C ILE A 262 0.78 -9.04 -19.61
N THR A 263 -0.16 -8.20 -20.06
CA THR A 263 -1.17 -8.60 -21.05
C THR A 263 -0.55 -8.94 -22.41
N SER A 264 0.60 -8.35 -22.76
CA SER A 264 1.34 -8.69 -23.98
C SER A 264 1.85 -10.14 -24.02
N TYR A 265 1.93 -10.80 -22.86
CA TYR A 265 2.25 -12.23 -22.73
C TYR A 265 1.01 -13.15 -22.73
N GLY A 266 -0.18 -12.62 -22.99
CA GLY A 266 -1.42 -13.39 -22.96
C GLY A 266 -1.95 -13.67 -21.56
N ILE A 267 -1.54 -12.90 -20.56
CA ILE A 267 -1.91 -13.05 -19.15
C ILE A 267 -2.89 -11.95 -18.75
N ALA A 268 -4.02 -12.33 -18.16
CA ALA A 268 -4.98 -11.36 -17.65
C ALA A 268 -4.42 -10.63 -16.42
N VAL A 269 -4.71 -9.33 -16.30
CA VAL A 269 -4.31 -8.50 -15.17
C VAL A 269 -5.53 -8.13 -14.34
N LEU A 270 -5.49 -8.52 -13.07
CA LEU A 270 -6.48 -8.18 -12.04
C LEU A 270 -5.88 -7.17 -11.06
N THR A 271 -6.73 -6.38 -10.41
CA THR A 271 -6.33 -5.52 -9.29
C THR A 271 -6.57 -6.26 -7.95
N GLU A 272 -5.90 -5.83 -6.88
CA GLU A 272 -6.07 -6.43 -5.55
C GLU A 272 -7.52 -6.31 -5.03
N ASP A 273 -8.18 -5.18 -5.28
CA ASP A 273 -9.56 -4.93 -4.85
C ASP A 273 -10.61 -5.69 -5.67
N SER A 274 -10.24 -6.16 -6.85
CA SER A 274 -11.11 -6.99 -7.68
C SER A 274 -11.28 -8.42 -7.18
N VAL A 275 -10.41 -8.88 -6.26
CA VAL A 275 -10.41 -10.25 -5.73
C VAL A 275 -10.37 -10.35 -4.21
N SER A 276 -9.96 -9.29 -3.49
CA SER A 276 -9.78 -9.32 -2.04
C SER A 276 -11.04 -9.66 -1.25
N HIS A 277 -12.22 -9.33 -1.78
CA HIS A 277 -13.53 -9.64 -1.17
C HIS A 277 -13.86 -11.14 -1.17
N LEU A 278 -13.18 -11.93 -2.01
CA LEU A 278 -13.36 -13.38 -2.11
C LEU A 278 -12.47 -14.16 -1.13
N ALA A 279 -11.55 -13.48 -0.46
CA ALA A 279 -10.62 -14.10 0.46
C ALA A 279 -11.28 -14.51 1.78
N LYS A 280 -10.70 -15.54 2.40
CA LYS A 280 -11.07 -16.01 3.74
C LYS A 280 -9.87 -15.91 4.69
N LEU A 281 -9.21 -14.76 4.66
CA LEU A 281 -8.00 -14.50 5.43
C LEU A 281 -8.27 -14.59 6.93
N GLU A 282 -7.62 -15.53 7.58
CA GLU A 282 -7.68 -15.70 9.03
C GLU A 282 -6.72 -14.78 9.76
N ARG A 283 -7.17 -14.19 10.86
CA ARG A 283 -6.39 -13.30 11.73
C ARG A 283 -6.27 -13.88 13.14
N PRO A 284 -5.26 -13.49 13.97
CA PRO A 284 -4.28 -12.43 13.71
C PRO A 284 -3.21 -12.86 12.71
N LEU A 285 -2.65 -11.87 12.00
CA LEU A 285 -1.44 -12.04 11.18
C LEU A 285 -0.18 -11.88 12.03
N LEU A 286 0.98 -12.19 11.46
CA LEU A 286 2.27 -11.94 12.11
C LEU A 286 2.49 -10.44 12.35
N VAL A 287 2.05 -9.62 11.42
CA VAL A 287 2.05 -8.15 11.50
C VAL A 287 0.78 -7.62 12.15
N VAL A 288 0.82 -6.39 12.65
CA VAL A 288 -0.37 -5.64 13.07
C VAL A 288 -1.06 -5.12 11.81
N ASP A 289 -2.23 -5.67 11.51
CA ASP A 289 -3.02 -5.34 10.30
C ASP A 289 -3.81 -4.04 10.51
N GLN A 290 -3.16 -2.89 10.27
CA GLN A 290 -3.69 -1.57 10.64
C GLN A 290 -3.89 -0.60 9.48
N TRP A 291 -3.38 -0.90 8.29
CA TRP A 291 -3.54 -0.04 7.12
C TRP A 291 -4.50 -0.65 6.12
N MET A 292 -5.50 0.11 5.71
CA MET A 292 -6.61 -0.38 4.90
C MET A 292 -6.15 -1.02 3.58
N TYR A 293 -5.28 -0.37 2.83
CA TYR A 293 -4.83 -0.90 1.54
C TYR A 293 -3.85 -2.07 1.68
N HIS A 294 -3.13 -2.18 2.81
CA HIS A 294 -2.32 -3.37 3.12
C HIS A 294 -3.21 -4.56 3.44
N SER A 295 -4.30 -4.35 4.18
CA SER A 295 -5.29 -5.40 4.45
C SER A 295 -5.86 -5.99 3.15
N ARG A 296 -6.06 -5.16 2.11
CA ARG A 296 -6.44 -5.64 0.76
C ARG A 296 -5.36 -6.53 0.14
N LEU A 297 -4.08 -6.14 0.26
CA LEU A 297 -2.97 -6.93 -0.28
C LEU A 297 -2.87 -8.30 0.38
N TYR A 298 -3.03 -8.36 1.71
CA TYR A 298 -3.05 -9.63 2.45
C TYR A 298 -4.22 -10.51 2.02
N ALA A 299 -5.41 -9.92 1.88
CA ALA A 299 -6.59 -10.65 1.43
C ALA A 299 -6.43 -11.14 -0.02
N ALA A 300 -5.91 -10.31 -0.92
CA ALA A 300 -5.64 -10.71 -2.30
C ALA A 300 -4.61 -11.85 -2.38
N ALA A 301 -3.55 -11.80 -1.58
CA ALA A 301 -2.54 -12.86 -1.50
C ALA A 301 -3.15 -14.17 -0.97
N ASP A 302 -4.02 -14.08 0.05
CA ASP A 302 -4.73 -15.25 0.60
C ASP A 302 -5.66 -15.89 -0.43
N TYR A 303 -6.35 -15.10 -1.24
CA TYR A 303 -7.16 -15.62 -2.33
C TYR A 303 -6.31 -16.27 -3.44
N VAL A 304 -5.22 -15.60 -3.85
CA VAL A 304 -4.31 -16.11 -4.88
C VAL A 304 -3.66 -17.43 -4.48
N LYS A 305 -3.29 -17.60 -3.20
CA LYS A 305 -2.68 -18.87 -2.76
C LYS A 305 -3.59 -20.08 -2.95
N GLN A 306 -4.91 -19.87 -2.99
CA GLN A 306 -5.89 -20.95 -3.13
C GLN A 306 -6.11 -21.38 -4.60
N ARG A 307 -5.65 -20.58 -5.59
CA ARG A 307 -5.92 -20.80 -7.01
C ARG A 307 -4.64 -21.15 -7.79
N ASP A 308 -4.72 -22.13 -8.70
CA ASP A 308 -3.59 -22.54 -9.54
C ASP A 308 -3.45 -21.71 -10.81
N ASP A 309 -4.51 -21.04 -11.22
CA ASP A 309 -4.59 -20.18 -12.40
C ASP A 309 -4.26 -18.70 -12.11
N LEU A 310 -3.94 -18.35 -10.86
CA LEU A 310 -3.53 -17.01 -10.44
C LEU A 310 -2.15 -17.01 -9.80
N ASP A 311 -1.38 -15.98 -10.06
CA ASP A 311 -0.19 -15.60 -9.28
C ASP A 311 -0.25 -14.10 -8.94
N LEU A 312 0.62 -13.63 -8.02
CA LEU A 312 0.61 -12.26 -7.56
C LEU A 312 1.96 -11.59 -7.86
N ILE A 313 1.88 -10.38 -8.40
CA ILE A 313 3.01 -9.44 -8.48
C ILE A 313 2.64 -8.23 -7.64
N GLN A 314 3.51 -7.86 -6.71
CA GLN A 314 3.32 -6.64 -5.90
C GLN A 314 4.14 -5.50 -6.48
N LEU A 315 3.48 -4.36 -6.72
CA LEU A 315 4.12 -3.09 -7.00
C LEU A 315 4.49 -2.40 -5.68
N ASN A 316 5.69 -1.90 -5.58
CA ASN A 316 6.24 -1.29 -4.38
C ASN A 316 7.07 -0.06 -4.76
N SER A 317 6.89 1.05 -4.06
CA SER A 317 7.73 2.23 -4.24
C SER A 317 9.07 2.05 -3.54
N PHE A 318 10.17 2.50 -4.15
CA PHE A 318 11.48 2.51 -3.51
C PHE A 318 11.44 3.30 -2.19
N GLY A 319 12.07 2.75 -1.15
CA GLY A 319 12.14 3.38 0.17
C GLY A 319 10.82 3.45 0.93
N CYS A 320 9.74 2.81 0.46
CA CYS A 320 8.47 2.78 1.18
C CYS A 320 8.56 1.86 2.40
N GLY A 321 8.76 2.44 3.59
CA GLY A 321 8.87 1.65 4.81
C GLY A 321 7.57 0.98 5.26
N LEU A 322 6.40 1.40 4.78
CA LEU A 322 5.15 0.68 5.00
C LEU A 322 5.11 -0.57 4.15
N ASP A 323 5.54 -0.48 2.88
CA ASP A 323 5.62 -1.63 2.00
C ASP A 323 6.65 -2.65 2.48
N ALA A 324 7.68 -2.23 3.24
CA ALA A 324 8.60 -3.16 3.91
C ALA A 324 7.88 -4.13 4.87
N VAL A 325 6.83 -3.65 5.56
CA VAL A 325 5.96 -4.52 6.40
C VAL A 325 5.08 -5.41 5.52
N THR A 326 4.50 -4.84 4.48
CA THR A 326 3.52 -5.52 3.62
C THR A 326 4.16 -6.61 2.77
N THR A 327 5.30 -6.32 2.15
CA THR A 327 6.00 -7.28 1.28
C THR A 327 6.39 -8.53 2.05
N ASP A 328 6.84 -8.37 3.27
CA ASP A 328 7.21 -9.49 4.14
C ASP A 328 6.00 -10.37 4.49
N GLN A 329 4.85 -9.75 4.81
CA GLN A 329 3.64 -10.52 5.15
C GLN A 329 3.02 -11.18 3.92
N VAL A 330 2.99 -10.52 2.76
CA VAL A 330 2.51 -11.10 1.50
C VAL A 330 3.40 -12.26 1.07
N TYR A 331 4.73 -12.12 1.22
CA TYR A 331 5.69 -13.18 0.98
C TYR A 331 5.37 -14.42 1.83
N ASP A 332 5.19 -14.25 3.16
CA ASP A 332 4.86 -15.35 4.05
C ASP A 332 3.55 -16.06 3.64
N ILE A 333 2.49 -15.30 3.31
CA ILE A 333 1.20 -15.87 2.89
C ILE A 333 1.35 -16.73 1.62
N LEU A 334 2.15 -16.31 0.67
CA LEU A 334 2.32 -16.99 -0.62
C LEU A 334 3.32 -18.15 -0.55
N GLU A 335 4.48 -17.95 0.08
CA GLU A 335 5.54 -18.95 0.18
C GLU A 335 5.13 -20.16 0.98
N ASP A 336 4.47 -19.96 2.12
CA ASP A 336 3.97 -21.05 2.98
C ASP A 336 3.03 -22.01 2.22
N SER A 337 2.42 -21.54 1.12
CA SER A 337 1.57 -22.34 0.23
C SER A 337 2.23 -22.72 -1.10
N GLY A 338 3.54 -22.57 -1.22
CA GLY A 338 4.32 -22.93 -2.42
C GLY A 338 4.04 -22.05 -3.65
N LYS A 339 3.54 -20.83 -3.45
CA LYS A 339 3.44 -19.80 -4.50
C LYS A 339 4.73 -19.03 -4.63
N ILE A 340 4.98 -18.50 -5.82
CA ILE A 340 6.15 -17.66 -6.07
C ILE A 340 5.74 -16.20 -5.84
N TYR A 341 6.40 -15.55 -4.89
CA TYR A 341 6.24 -14.12 -4.67
C TYR A 341 7.13 -13.31 -5.60
N THR A 342 6.56 -12.32 -6.26
CA THR A 342 7.30 -11.38 -7.12
C THR A 342 6.98 -9.95 -6.71
N CYS A 343 8.00 -9.19 -6.32
CA CYS A 343 7.90 -7.77 -6.02
C CYS A 343 8.62 -6.96 -7.11
N LEU A 344 7.95 -5.96 -7.66
CA LEU A 344 8.51 -4.99 -8.59
C LEU A 344 8.63 -3.65 -7.89
N LYS A 345 9.86 -3.19 -7.67
CA LYS A 345 10.12 -1.85 -7.15
C LYS A 345 10.09 -0.85 -8.30
N ILE A 346 9.30 0.18 -8.12
CA ILE A 346 9.08 1.27 -9.06
C ILE A 346 9.50 2.59 -8.44
N ASP A 347 10.00 3.50 -9.27
CA ASP A 347 10.43 4.85 -8.89
C ASP A 347 10.18 5.84 -10.04
N GLU A 348 10.87 6.97 -10.01
CA GLU A 348 10.80 8.03 -11.04
C GLU A 348 11.42 7.61 -12.39
N VAL A 349 12.19 6.52 -12.39
CA VAL A 349 12.92 6.09 -13.59
C VAL A 349 12.10 5.04 -14.34
N ASN A 350 11.57 5.43 -15.48
CA ASN A 350 10.84 4.53 -16.36
C ASN A 350 11.78 3.52 -17.02
N ASN A 351 12.01 2.38 -16.38
CA ASN A 351 12.81 1.28 -16.90
C ASN A 351 12.06 -0.06 -16.85
N LEU A 352 11.31 -0.35 -17.91
CA LEU A 352 10.63 -1.64 -18.06
C LEU A 352 11.57 -2.85 -18.22
N GLY A 353 12.87 -2.64 -18.42
CA GLY A 353 13.83 -3.73 -18.61
C GLY A 353 13.88 -4.68 -17.43
N ALA A 354 14.02 -4.13 -16.23
CA ALA A 354 14.05 -4.92 -14.99
C ALA A 354 12.72 -5.62 -14.70
N ALA A 355 11.60 -4.90 -14.87
CA ALA A 355 10.25 -5.45 -14.71
C ALA A 355 10.02 -6.61 -15.70
N ARG A 356 10.39 -6.45 -16.97
CA ARG A 356 10.30 -7.48 -18.01
C ARG A 356 11.06 -8.75 -17.64
N ILE A 357 12.29 -8.63 -17.15
CA ILE A 357 13.09 -9.79 -16.73
C ILE A 357 12.39 -10.53 -15.59
N ARG A 358 11.91 -9.81 -14.57
CA ARG A 358 11.23 -10.42 -13.41
C ARG A 358 9.90 -11.09 -13.80
N VAL A 359 9.07 -10.44 -14.62
CA VAL A 359 7.82 -11.02 -15.12
C VAL A 359 8.11 -12.31 -15.93
N ARG A 360 9.09 -12.29 -16.82
CA ARG A 360 9.48 -13.49 -17.60
C ARG A 360 10.02 -14.61 -16.72
N SER A 361 10.79 -14.29 -15.70
CA SER A 361 11.28 -15.27 -14.72
C SER A 361 10.10 -15.92 -13.98
N LEU A 362 9.13 -15.11 -13.53
CA LEU A 362 7.91 -15.63 -12.90
C LEU A 362 7.15 -16.56 -13.84
N LEU A 363 6.89 -16.14 -15.09
CA LEU A 363 6.18 -16.95 -16.08
C LEU A 363 6.91 -18.27 -16.39
N SER A 364 8.24 -18.25 -16.46
CA SER A 364 9.05 -19.47 -16.62
C SER A 364 8.92 -20.40 -15.42
N ALA A 365 8.96 -19.86 -14.20
CA ALA A 365 8.81 -20.64 -12.97
C ALA A 365 7.38 -21.23 -12.84
N ILE A 366 6.34 -20.47 -13.22
CA ILE A 366 4.96 -20.97 -13.30
C ILE A 366 4.87 -22.16 -14.27
N LYS A 367 5.50 -22.05 -15.44
CA LYS A 367 5.52 -23.14 -16.44
C LYS A 367 6.18 -24.39 -15.88
N VAL A 368 7.34 -24.26 -15.24
CA VAL A 368 8.05 -25.38 -14.61
C VAL A 368 7.19 -26.01 -13.50
N ARG A 369 6.56 -25.20 -12.65
CA ARG A 369 5.66 -25.67 -11.60
C ARG A 369 4.48 -26.48 -12.17
N LYS A 370 3.84 -25.99 -13.22
CA LYS A 370 2.74 -26.71 -13.90
C LYS A 370 3.22 -28.05 -14.49
N GLN A 371 4.43 -28.10 -15.06
CA GLN A 371 5.00 -29.32 -15.65
C GLN A 371 5.44 -30.35 -14.59
N SER A 372 5.90 -29.89 -13.42
CA SER A 372 6.34 -30.80 -12.34
C SER A 372 5.20 -31.54 -11.66
N GLY A 373 3.95 -31.12 -11.84
CA GLY A 373 2.79 -31.71 -11.16
C GLY A 373 2.84 -31.62 -9.63
N MET A 374 3.69 -30.75 -9.08
CA MET A 374 3.89 -30.61 -7.64
C MET A 374 2.60 -30.16 -6.95
N LYS A 375 2.09 -30.99 -6.05
CA LYS A 375 0.94 -30.61 -5.22
C LYS A 375 1.38 -29.63 -4.16
N ARG A 376 0.63 -28.55 -4.02
CA ARG A 376 0.85 -27.54 -2.98
C ARG A 376 -0.02 -27.84 -1.76
N THR A 377 0.48 -27.55 -0.58
CA THR A 377 -0.29 -27.56 0.66
C THR A 377 -0.68 -26.12 0.99
N ILE A 378 -1.96 -25.86 1.10
CA ILE A 378 -2.46 -24.54 1.49
C ILE A 378 -2.48 -24.47 3.00
N LEU A 379 -1.62 -23.61 3.56
CA LEU A 379 -1.54 -23.40 5.00
C LEU A 379 -2.37 -22.18 5.43
N SER A 380 -2.86 -22.20 6.68
CA SER A 380 -3.50 -21.03 7.28
C SER A 380 -2.48 -19.89 7.43
N SER A 381 -2.91 -18.66 7.16
CA SER A 381 -2.10 -17.46 7.38
C SER A 381 -2.17 -16.95 8.82
N LYS A 382 -2.97 -17.61 9.66
CA LYS A 382 -3.15 -17.26 11.06
C LYS A 382 -1.85 -17.44 11.84
N TYR A 383 -1.45 -16.41 12.55
CA TYR A 383 -0.28 -16.47 13.42
C TYR A 383 -0.67 -16.97 14.82
N GLU A 384 -0.10 -18.08 15.22
CA GLU A 384 -0.24 -18.61 16.58
C GLU A 384 0.76 -17.91 17.51
N ARG A 385 0.23 -17.11 18.44
CA ARG A 385 1.07 -16.35 19.38
C ARG A 385 1.61 -17.24 20.47
N VAL A 386 2.89 -17.11 20.77
CA VAL A 386 3.48 -17.70 21.97
C VAL A 386 3.14 -16.79 23.16
N LEU A 387 2.35 -17.31 24.08
CA LEU A 387 1.90 -16.54 25.23
C LEU A 387 2.93 -16.56 26.35
N PHE A 388 3.12 -15.41 26.99
CA PHE A 388 3.86 -15.29 28.24
C PHE A 388 2.88 -15.55 29.40
N THR A 389 3.05 -16.66 30.12
CA THR A 389 2.14 -17.07 31.19
C THR A 389 2.56 -16.53 32.56
N LYS A 390 1.69 -16.67 33.56
CA LYS A 390 1.99 -16.25 34.93
C LYS A 390 3.15 -17.03 35.54
N GLU A 391 3.28 -18.31 35.20
CA GLU A 391 4.33 -19.20 35.67
C GLU A 391 5.72 -18.82 35.12
N MET A 392 5.74 -18.18 33.94
CA MET A 392 6.99 -17.71 33.33
C MET A 392 7.57 -16.48 34.06
N ARG A 393 6.75 -15.73 34.80
CA ARG A 393 7.15 -14.49 35.49
C ARG A 393 8.39 -14.69 36.38
N ASP A 394 8.39 -15.74 37.15
CA ASP A 394 9.42 -15.95 38.17
C ASP A 394 10.70 -16.61 37.62
N ASN A 395 10.61 -17.24 36.43
CA ASN A 395 11.67 -18.07 35.86
C ASN A 395 12.25 -17.57 34.54
N TYR A 396 11.61 -16.59 33.91
CA TYR A 396 12.03 -16.07 32.60
C TYR A 396 12.79 -14.77 32.72
N THR A 397 13.79 -14.60 31.85
CA THR A 397 14.46 -13.31 31.65
C THR A 397 13.81 -12.57 30.47
N ILE A 398 13.35 -11.37 30.70
CA ILE A 398 12.73 -10.51 29.67
C ILE A 398 13.79 -9.58 29.10
N LEU A 399 14.12 -9.73 27.83
CA LEU A 399 15.03 -8.83 27.11
C LEU A 399 14.25 -7.65 26.53
N ALA A 400 14.63 -6.44 26.87
CA ALA A 400 14.02 -5.22 26.37
C ALA A 400 15.05 -4.36 25.63
N PRO A 401 14.76 -3.90 24.38
CA PRO A 401 15.68 -3.02 23.68
C PRO A 401 15.67 -1.63 24.31
N GLN A 402 16.81 -0.95 24.26
CA GLN A 402 16.91 0.45 24.68
C GLN A 402 16.32 1.37 23.60
N MET A 403 15.11 1.85 23.84
CA MET A 403 14.42 2.75 22.90
C MET A 403 14.49 4.22 23.31
N SER A 404 14.63 4.49 24.61
CA SER A 404 14.77 5.84 25.15
C SER A 404 15.39 5.78 26.54
N PRO A 405 16.64 6.23 26.75
CA PRO A 405 17.32 6.15 28.03
C PRO A 405 16.53 6.75 29.18
N ILE A 406 15.93 7.93 28.98
CA ILE A 406 15.17 8.64 30.02
C ILE A 406 13.94 7.81 30.46
N HIS A 407 13.18 7.29 29.51
CA HIS A 407 11.97 6.53 29.82
C HIS A 407 12.29 5.16 30.43
N PHE A 408 13.25 4.44 29.87
CA PHE A 408 13.59 3.10 30.35
C PHE A 408 14.31 3.10 31.70
N ALA A 409 14.99 4.20 32.07
CA ALA A 409 15.48 4.40 33.43
C ALA A 409 14.36 4.38 34.49
N ILE A 410 13.12 4.65 34.10
CA ILE A 410 11.94 4.59 34.99
C ILE A 410 11.21 3.26 34.80
N VAL A 411 11.01 2.82 33.55
CA VAL A 411 10.23 1.62 33.21
C VAL A 411 10.88 0.35 33.74
N GLU A 412 12.20 0.20 33.63
CA GLU A 412 12.92 -0.98 34.10
C GLU A 412 12.75 -1.22 35.60
N PRO A 413 13.03 -0.25 36.51
CA PRO A 413 12.83 -0.44 37.94
C PRO A 413 11.38 -0.74 38.33
N VAL A 414 10.40 -0.12 37.63
CA VAL A 414 8.98 -0.38 37.88
C VAL A 414 8.63 -1.84 37.53
N ILE A 415 9.06 -2.34 36.39
CA ILE A 415 8.81 -3.73 35.99
C ILE A 415 9.50 -4.71 36.95
N ARG A 416 10.73 -4.41 37.38
CA ARG A 416 11.44 -5.21 38.39
C ARG A 416 10.70 -5.19 39.75
N SER A 417 10.18 -4.04 40.19
CA SER A 417 9.40 -3.96 41.41
C SER A 417 8.10 -4.78 41.36
N CYS A 418 7.58 -5.02 40.17
CA CYS A 418 6.46 -5.92 39.92
C CYS A 418 6.85 -7.41 39.91
N GLY A 419 8.12 -7.74 40.18
CA GLY A 419 8.62 -9.12 40.28
C GLY A 419 9.00 -9.78 38.95
N TYR A 420 9.24 -9.01 37.89
CA TYR A 420 9.75 -9.51 36.61
C TYR A 420 11.27 -9.37 36.53
N ASN A 421 11.95 -10.39 36.01
CA ASN A 421 13.37 -10.30 35.70
C ASN A 421 13.58 -9.70 34.30
N ILE A 422 13.74 -8.39 34.23
CA ILE A 422 13.97 -7.66 32.97
C ILE A 422 15.43 -7.26 32.84
N VAL A 423 15.97 -7.39 31.64
CA VAL A 423 17.30 -6.91 31.24
C VAL A 423 17.13 -5.88 30.13
N LEU A 424 17.51 -4.65 30.43
CA LEU A 424 17.57 -3.60 29.42
C LEU A 424 18.87 -3.78 28.61
N LEU A 425 18.72 -3.90 27.29
CA LEU A 425 19.86 -4.09 26.38
C LEU A 425 20.55 -2.76 26.12
N ASP A 426 21.86 -2.71 26.22
CA ASP A 426 22.72 -1.54 26.04
C ASP A 426 23.62 -1.61 24.78
N ASN A 427 23.40 -2.63 23.94
CA ASN A 427 24.15 -2.88 22.72
C ASN A 427 23.63 -2.01 21.56
N ASP A 428 23.92 -0.72 21.58
CA ASP A 428 23.48 0.30 20.62
C ASP A 428 24.49 0.57 19.48
N GLY A 429 25.53 -0.23 19.40
CA GLY A 429 26.61 -0.05 18.43
C GLY A 429 26.32 -0.60 17.03
N LYS A 430 27.31 -0.45 16.12
CA LYS A 430 27.25 -0.90 14.73
C LYS A 430 26.87 -2.38 14.60
N LYS A 431 27.31 -3.22 15.53
CA LYS A 431 27.02 -4.66 15.49
C LYS A 431 25.52 -4.96 15.58
N ALA A 432 24.77 -4.21 16.40
CA ALA A 432 23.32 -4.34 16.45
C ALA A 432 22.69 -3.99 15.09
N VAL A 433 23.17 -2.92 14.43
CA VAL A 433 22.70 -2.57 13.07
C VAL A 433 23.00 -3.68 12.07
N ASP A 434 24.23 -4.20 12.05
CA ASP A 434 24.65 -5.25 11.12
C ASP A 434 23.84 -6.56 11.32
N VAL A 435 23.50 -6.89 12.56
CA VAL A 435 22.59 -8.00 12.87
C VAL A 435 21.16 -7.67 12.45
N GLY A 436 20.67 -6.47 12.73
CA GLY A 436 19.33 -6.03 12.32
C GLY A 436 19.11 -6.13 10.80
N LEU A 437 20.10 -5.75 10.01
CA LEU A 437 20.08 -5.85 8.54
C LEU A 437 19.92 -7.29 8.00
N GLN A 438 20.25 -8.31 8.79
CA GLN A 438 20.06 -9.71 8.39
C GLN A 438 18.61 -10.19 8.55
N TYR A 439 17.83 -9.54 9.40
CA TYR A 439 16.50 -9.99 9.81
C TYR A 439 15.36 -9.05 9.41
N VAL A 440 15.65 -7.77 9.23
CA VAL A 440 14.67 -6.74 8.88
C VAL A 440 14.81 -6.35 7.42
N ASN A 441 13.69 -6.08 6.78
CA ASN A 441 13.66 -5.56 5.40
C ASN A 441 14.40 -4.21 5.32
N ASN A 442 15.29 -4.06 4.34
CA ASN A 442 16.13 -2.86 4.19
C ASN A 442 15.36 -1.55 3.93
N ASP A 443 14.12 -1.64 3.44
CA ASP A 443 13.26 -0.46 3.25
C ASP A 443 12.58 -0.03 4.57
N ALA A 444 12.74 -0.79 5.65
CA ALA A 444 12.26 -0.39 6.98
C ALA A 444 13.08 0.77 7.56
N CYS A 445 12.50 1.47 8.54
CA CYS A 445 13.18 2.61 9.16
C CYS A 445 14.37 2.17 10.04
N TYR A 446 15.38 3.03 10.14
CA TYR A 446 16.58 2.76 10.93
C TYR A 446 16.31 2.34 12.40
N PRO A 447 15.36 2.97 13.15
CA PRO A 447 15.03 2.51 14.49
C PRO A 447 14.57 1.05 14.56
N SER A 448 13.91 0.53 13.52
CA SER A 448 13.52 -0.90 13.49
C SER A 448 14.72 -1.82 13.37
N LEU A 449 15.73 -1.42 12.61
CA LEU A 449 16.98 -2.17 12.48
C LEU A 449 17.70 -2.23 13.84
N MET A 450 17.77 -1.10 14.55
CA MET A 450 18.38 -1.02 15.87
C MET A 450 17.66 -1.90 16.88
N VAL A 451 16.34 -1.75 17.00
CA VAL A 451 15.54 -2.48 17.99
C VAL A 451 15.61 -4.00 17.77
N VAL A 452 15.41 -4.43 16.54
CA VAL A 452 15.49 -5.87 16.20
C VAL A 452 16.93 -6.36 16.34
N GLY A 453 17.90 -5.56 15.92
CA GLY A 453 19.32 -5.89 16.02
C GLY A 453 19.80 -6.06 17.44
N GLN A 454 19.45 -5.17 18.38
CA GLN A 454 19.76 -5.32 19.81
C GLN A 454 19.23 -6.65 20.36
N ILE A 455 17.96 -6.95 20.08
CA ILE A 455 17.33 -8.19 20.54
C ILE A 455 18.01 -9.41 19.93
N MET A 456 18.21 -9.43 18.61
CA MET A 456 18.78 -10.58 17.93
C MET A 456 20.26 -10.78 18.28
N GLU A 457 21.02 -9.72 18.46
CA GLU A 457 22.40 -9.82 18.96
C GLU A 457 22.43 -10.44 20.36
N ALA A 458 21.54 -10.03 21.26
CA ALA A 458 21.44 -10.60 22.60
C ALA A 458 21.04 -12.09 22.54
N VAL A 459 20.02 -12.44 21.75
CA VAL A 459 19.55 -13.83 21.55
C VAL A 459 20.68 -14.71 21.00
N LEU A 460 21.45 -14.24 20.04
CA LEU A 460 22.52 -14.99 19.39
C LEU A 460 23.84 -14.99 20.19
N SER A 461 23.93 -14.21 21.27
CA SER A 461 25.18 -14.05 22.04
C SER A 461 25.60 -15.28 22.85
N GLY A 462 24.69 -16.21 23.10
CA GLY A 462 24.91 -17.34 24.02
C GLY A 462 24.90 -16.97 25.51
N LYS A 463 24.61 -15.70 25.86
CA LYS A 463 24.60 -15.21 27.26
C LYS A 463 23.32 -15.57 28.02
N TYR A 464 22.24 -15.91 27.31
CA TYR A 464 20.92 -16.12 27.89
C TYR A 464 20.43 -17.55 27.63
N ASP A 465 19.75 -18.13 28.60
CA ASP A 465 19.03 -19.40 28.43
C ASP A 465 17.75 -19.15 27.60
N LEU A 466 17.82 -19.46 26.30
CA LEU A 466 16.73 -19.20 25.37
C LEU A 466 15.46 -20.02 25.65
N SER A 467 15.57 -21.09 26.44
CA SER A 467 14.38 -21.86 26.90
C SER A 467 13.58 -21.11 27.97
N LYS A 468 14.18 -20.10 28.61
CA LYS A 468 13.60 -19.25 29.67
C LYS A 468 13.75 -17.77 29.37
N THR A 469 13.71 -17.41 28.10
CA THR A 469 13.83 -16.03 27.63
C THR A 469 12.52 -15.58 27.01
N ALA A 470 12.14 -14.34 27.28
CA ALA A 470 11.09 -13.61 26.59
C ALA A 470 11.62 -12.27 26.08
N VAL A 471 10.95 -11.67 25.14
CA VAL A 471 11.29 -10.35 24.60
C VAL A 471 10.14 -9.39 24.88
N MET A 472 10.46 -8.14 25.19
CA MET A 472 9.47 -7.10 25.41
C MET A 472 9.75 -5.90 24.50
N ILE A 473 8.68 -5.30 23.97
CA ILE A 473 8.75 -4.04 23.24
C ILE A 473 7.58 -3.13 23.62
N THR A 474 7.83 -1.82 23.64
CA THR A 474 6.73 -0.84 23.69
C THR A 474 6.18 -0.64 22.28
N GLN A 475 4.87 -0.54 22.13
CA GLN A 475 4.23 -0.22 20.87
C GLN A 475 3.51 1.12 20.97
N THR A 476 3.67 1.93 19.92
CA THR A 476 2.86 3.12 19.73
C THR A 476 1.56 2.76 19.00
N GLY A 477 0.46 3.42 19.32
CA GLY A 477 -0.74 3.39 18.50
C GLY A 477 -0.57 4.25 17.23
N GLY A 478 -1.52 4.17 16.29
CA GLY A 478 -1.55 5.02 15.11
C GLY A 478 -0.84 4.45 13.87
N GLY A 479 -0.76 5.25 12.81
CA GLY A 479 -0.30 4.83 11.49
C GLY A 479 1.21 4.66 11.33
N CYS A 480 2.02 4.77 12.40
CA CYS A 480 3.47 4.62 12.35
C CYS A 480 3.88 3.14 12.21
N ARG A 481 4.97 2.89 11.49
CA ARG A 481 5.60 1.56 11.36
C ARG A 481 6.05 0.97 12.70
N ALA A 482 6.32 1.80 13.71
CA ALA A 482 6.71 1.34 15.04
C ALA A 482 5.67 0.41 15.68
N SER A 483 4.40 0.53 15.32
CA SER A 483 3.35 -0.42 15.71
C SER A 483 3.62 -1.85 15.21
N ASN A 484 4.45 -2.00 14.17
CA ASN A 484 4.80 -3.29 13.56
C ASN A 484 6.20 -3.81 13.94
N TYR A 485 6.96 -3.15 14.83
CA TYR A 485 8.24 -3.68 15.27
C TYR A 485 8.10 -5.04 15.95
N ILE A 486 7.01 -5.27 16.64
CA ILE A 486 6.69 -6.59 17.21
C ILE A 486 6.61 -7.69 16.15
N GLY A 487 6.04 -7.39 14.98
CA GLY A 487 6.00 -8.30 13.84
C GLY A 487 7.40 -8.60 13.29
N PHE A 488 8.26 -7.58 13.19
CA PHE A 488 9.66 -7.77 12.78
C PHE A 488 10.44 -8.63 13.77
N ILE A 489 10.26 -8.42 15.09
CA ILE A 489 10.90 -9.23 16.12
C ILE A 489 10.46 -10.70 16.01
N ARG A 490 9.15 -10.96 15.91
CA ARG A 490 8.59 -12.31 15.75
C ARG A 490 9.13 -13.01 14.51
N ARG A 491 9.21 -12.28 13.40
CA ARG A 491 9.78 -12.80 12.15
C ARG A 491 11.26 -13.12 12.29
N ALA A 492 12.02 -12.23 12.93
CA ALA A 492 13.44 -12.42 13.17
C ALA A 492 13.72 -13.65 14.03
N LEU A 493 12.98 -13.83 15.13
CA LEU A 493 13.07 -14.99 16.00
C LEU A 493 12.72 -16.28 15.24
N ARG A 494 11.63 -16.29 14.45
CA ARG A 494 11.25 -17.44 13.62
C ARG A 494 12.35 -17.79 12.61
N LYS A 495 12.89 -16.80 11.90
CA LYS A 495 13.96 -16.97 10.92
C LYS A 495 15.27 -17.49 11.54
N ALA A 496 15.52 -17.12 12.79
CA ALA A 496 16.69 -17.59 13.54
C ALA A 496 16.50 -18.97 14.22
N GLY A 497 15.32 -19.60 14.11
CA GLY A 497 15.02 -20.90 14.71
C GLY A 497 14.52 -20.86 16.16
N TYR A 498 14.10 -19.69 16.65
CA TYR A 498 13.60 -19.48 18.01
C TYR A 498 12.11 -19.05 18.05
N PRO A 499 11.18 -19.71 17.34
CA PRO A 499 9.78 -19.30 17.29
C PRO A 499 9.06 -19.44 18.64
N HIS A 500 9.63 -20.18 19.60
CA HIS A 500 9.07 -20.45 20.93
C HIS A 500 9.26 -19.30 21.93
N ILE A 501 10.09 -18.30 21.61
CA ILE A 501 10.34 -17.15 22.51
C ILE A 501 9.11 -16.23 22.53
N PRO A 502 8.47 -15.99 23.68
CA PRO A 502 7.34 -15.07 23.78
C PRO A 502 7.79 -13.62 23.51
N VAL A 503 6.97 -12.88 22.76
CA VAL A 503 7.19 -11.45 22.51
C VAL A 503 6.02 -10.67 23.13
N LEU A 504 6.33 -9.92 24.20
CA LEU A 504 5.38 -9.10 24.94
C LEU A 504 5.29 -7.71 24.33
N SER A 505 4.07 -7.19 24.26
CA SER A 505 3.79 -5.83 23.85
C SER A 505 3.36 -5.00 25.06
N LEU A 506 4.07 -3.92 25.35
CA LEU A 506 3.58 -2.87 26.23
C LEU A 506 2.87 -1.82 25.39
N ASN A 507 1.55 -1.88 25.36
CA ASN A 507 0.74 -0.88 24.70
C ASN A 507 -0.45 -0.48 25.56
N LEU A 508 -0.80 0.81 25.51
CA LEU A 508 -1.94 1.39 26.24
C LEU A 508 -3.22 1.43 25.37
N VAL A 509 -3.13 1.04 24.12
CA VAL A 509 -4.19 1.24 23.09
C VAL A 509 -4.87 -0.09 22.72
N GLY A 510 -4.44 -1.21 23.31
CA GLY A 510 -5.06 -2.53 23.05
C GLY A 510 -4.83 -3.06 21.63
N LEU A 511 -3.71 -2.71 20.99
CA LEU A 511 -3.31 -3.20 19.66
C LEU A 511 -3.17 -4.73 19.60
N GLU A 512 -2.82 -5.33 20.73
CA GLU A 512 -2.83 -6.78 20.94
C GLU A 512 -3.57 -7.08 22.25
N LYS A 513 -4.61 -7.87 22.14
CA LYS A 513 -5.36 -8.40 23.31
C LYS A 513 -4.78 -9.74 23.73
#